data_f4bdc56bef9156e0fac779db184b5391
#
_entry.id   f4bdc56bef9156e0fac779db184b5391
#
_cell.length_a   1.000
_cell.length_b   1.000
_cell.length_c   1.000
_cell.angle_alpha   90.00
_cell.angle_beta   90.00
_cell.angle_gamma   90.00
#
_symmetry.space_group_name_H-M   'P 1'
#
loop_
_entity.id
_entity.type
_entity.pdbx_description
1 polymer ?
#
loop_
_entity_poly.entity_id
_entity_poly.type
_entity_poly.pdbx_seq_one_letter_code
_entity_poly.pdbx_strand_id
1 'polypeptide(L)'
;MDKRFAVVLAAGQGTRMKSKLYKVLHPVCGKPMVEHVVDEALKLSLTKLVTIVGHGAEEVKKQLGDKSEYALQAEQLGTAHAVKQAQPFLADEKGVTIVICGDTPLLTAETMEAMLKEHTQKEAKATILTAVAEDPTGYGRIIRGESGAVQKIVEHKDASEEERLVTEINTGTYCFDNEALFRAIDQVSNDNVQGEYYLPDVIEILKNEGETVAAYQTGNFQETLGVNDRVALSQAELFMKERINKRHMQNGVTLIDPMNTYISPEAVIGSDTVIYPGTVIKGEVQIGEDTIIGPHTEIMNSSIGSRTVIKQSVVNNSKVGNDVNIGPFAHIRPDSVIGNEVKIGNFVEIKKTQFGDRSKASHLSYVGDAEVGTDVNLGCGSITVNYDGENKYLTKIEDGAFIGCNSNLVAPVTVGEGAYVAAGSTVTEDVPGKALAIARARQVNKDDYVKNIHKK
;
A
#
# COMPACT_ATOMS: atom_id res chain seq x y z
N MET A 1 24.39 -18.26 -17.28
CA MET A 1 22.96 -17.87 -17.32
C MET A 1 22.87 -16.68 -18.25
N ASP A 2 21.94 -16.71 -19.16
CA ASP A 2 21.71 -15.58 -20.05
C ASP A 2 21.25 -14.37 -19.22
N LYS A 3 21.68 -13.18 -19.62
CA LYS A 3 21.25 -11.93 -18.98
C LYS A 3 19.73 -11.79 -19.16
N ARG A 4 19.07 -11.24 -18.13
CA ARG A 4 17.63 -10.98 -18.14
C ARG A 4 17.38 -9.49 -18.03
N PHE A 5 16.47 -8.98 -18.84
CA PHE A 5 16.09 -7.59 -18.86
C PHE A 5 14.57 -7.46 -18.75
N ALA A 6 14.10 -6.34 -18.25
CA ALA A 6 12.68 -6.00 -18.29
C ALA A 6 12.45 -4.62 -18.89
N VAL A 7 11.37 -4.49 -19.66
CA VAL A 7 10.84 -3.23 -20.16
C VAL A 7 9.42 -3.08 -19.63
N VAL A 8 9.17 -2.06 -18.82
CA VAL A 8 7.85 -1.75 -18.25
C VAL A 8 7.21 -0.58 -18.99
N LEU A 9 6.06 -0.80 -19.60
CA LEU A 9 5.36 0.21 -20.39
C LEU A 9 4.47 1.08 -19.50
N ALA A 10 4.85 2.32 -19.26
CA ALA A 10 4.17 3.26 -18.38
C ALA A 10 3.92 4.65 -19.02
N ALA A 11 3.95 4.75 -20.37
CA ALA A 11 3.86 6.01 -21.08
C ALA A 11 2.44 6.46 -21.47
N GLY A 12 1.42 5.60 -21.32
CA GLY A 12 0.07 5.83 -21.81
C GLY A 12 -0.69 6.91 -21.07
N GLN A 13 -1.54 7.67 -21.78
CA GLN A 13 -2.33 8.79 -21.23
C GLN A 13 -3.43 8.36 -20.24
N GLY A 14 -4.04 7.16 -20.44
CA GLY A 14 -5.07 6.64 -19.55
C GLY A 14 -6.37 7.43 -19.50
N THR A 15 -6.82 7.98 -20.63
CA THR A 15 -8.01 8.85 -20.71
C THR A 15 -9.29 8.24 -20.16
N ARG A 16 -9.45 6.91 -20.26
CA ARG A 16 -10.59 6.15 -19.71
C ARG A 16 -10.68 6.19 -18.18
N MET A 17 -9.56 6.50 -17.47
CA MET A 17 -9.57 6.68 -16.02
C MET A 17 -10.32 7.92 -15.56
N LYS A 18 -10.53 8.91 -16.44
CA LYS A 18 -11.19 10.20 -16.13
C LYS A 18 -10.63 10.84 -14.86
N SER A 19 -9.31 10.94 -14.76
CA SER A 19 -8.58 11.33 -13.56
C SER A 19 -7.49 12.35 -13.86
N LYS A 20 -7.17 13.19 -12.86
CA LYS A 20 -5.97 14.03 -12.87
C LYS A 20 -4.72 13.22 -12.53
N LEU A 21 -4.88 12.10 -11.83
CA LEU A 21 -3.79 11.18 -11.53
C LEU A 21 -3.52 10.32 -12.77
N TYR A 22 -2.26 10.13 -13.12
CA TYR A 22 -1.85 9.30 -14.25
C TYR A 22 -2.23 7.83 -14.04
N LYS A 23 -2.61 7.15 -15.13
CA LYS A 23 -3.18 5.80 -15.07
C LYS A 23 -2.39 4.85 -14.18
N VAL A 24 -1.10 4.72 -14.45
CA VAL A 24 -0.24 3.74 -13.77
C VAL A 24 0.09 4.09 -12.31
N LEU A 25 -0.23 5.32 -11.88
CA LEU A 25 -0.06 5.77 -10.49
C LEU A 25 -1.31 5.56 -9.63
N HIS A 26 -2.43 5.10 -10.21
CA HIS A 26 -3.58 4.72 -9.40
C HIS A 26 -3.22 3.57 -8.46
N PRO A 27 -3.55 3.70 -7.15
CA PRO A 27 -3.21 2.67 -6.19
C PRO A 27 -4.12 1.46 -6.30
N VAL A 28 -3.54 0.29 -6.04
CA VAL A 28 -4.22 -0.98 -5.74
C VAL A 28 -3.70 -1.44 -4.37
N CYS A 29 -4.58 -1.64 -3.42
CA CYS A 29 -4.24 -1.90 -2.00
C CYS A 29 -3.22 -0.90 -1.43
N GLY A 30 -3.34 0.37 -1.82
CA GLY A 30 -2.51 1.47 -1.31
C GLY A 30 -1.19 1.71 -2.04
N LYS A 31 -0.77 0.83 -2.96
CA LYS A 31 0.47 0.94 -3.76
C LYS A 31 0.16 1.21 -5.23
N PRO A 32 0.85 2.15 -5.92
CA PRO A 32 0.67 2.40 -7.35
C PRO A 32 0.82 1.16 -8.23
N MET A 33 0.00 1.03 -9.27
CA MET A 33 0.03 -0.13 -10.16
C MET A 33 1.40 -0.39 -10.77
N VAL A 34 2.07 0.64 -11.27
CA VAL A 34 3.40 0.50 -11.87
C VAL A 34 4.44 -0.01 -10.86
N GLU A 35 4.29 0.35 -9.60
CA GLU A 35 5.20 -0.10 -8.54
C GLU A 35 4.98 -1.58 -8.20
N HIS A 36 3.73 -2.07 -8.20
CA HIS A 36 3.46 -3.51 -8.12
C HIS A 36 4.18 -4.28 -9.22
N VAL A 37 4.06 -3.81 -10.47
CA VAL A 37 4.69 -4.45 -11.63
C VAL A 37 6.21 -4.46 -11.52
N VAL A 38 6.81 -3.34 -11.15
CA VAL A 38 8.26 -3.20 -11.00
C VAL A 38 8.78 -4.09 -9.86
N ASP A 39 8.10 -4.08 -8.71
CA ASP A 39 8.51 -4.91 -7.56
C ASP A 39 8.42 -6.42 -7.87
N GLU A 40 7.43 -6.87 -8.63
CA GLU A 40 7.35 -8.26 -9.08
C GLU A 40 8.44 -8.57 -10.12
N ALA A 41 8.72 -7.68 -11.06
CA ALA A 41 9.77 -7.86 -12.05
C ALA A 41 11.17 -7.94 -11.41
N LEU A 42 11.45 -7.14 -10.39
CA LEU A 42 12.73 -7.15 -9.68
C LEU A 42 13.06 -8.49 -9.00
N LYS A 43 12.06 -9.33 -8.72
CA LYS A 43 12.27 -10.68 -8.18
C LYS A 43 12.90 -11.66 -9.19
N LEU A 44 12.90 -11.32 -10.50
CA LEU A 44 13.40 -12.16 -11.59
C LEU A 44 14.95 -12.16 -11.73
N SER A 45 15.68 -11.57 -10.80
CA SER A 45 17.15 -11.44 -10.89
C SER A 45 17.60 -10.74 -12.18
N LEU A 46 17.01 -9.61 -12.49
CA LEU A 46 17.26 -8.84 -13.70
C LEU A 46 18.65 -8.19 -13.70
N THR A 47 19.28 -8.11 -14.87
CA THR A 47 20.50 -7.33 -15.11
C THR A 47 20.15 -5.85 -15.24
N LYS A 48 19.05 -5.52 -15.96
CA LYS A 48 18.51 -4.15 -16.13
C LYS A 48 16.98 -4.19 -16.15
N LEU A 49 16.37 -3.14 -15.62
CA LEU A 49 14.95 -2.84 -15.76
C LEU A 49 14.81 -1.42 -16.29
N VAL A 50 14.10 -1.25 -17.40
CA VAL A 50 13.85 0.04 -18.05
C VAL A 50 12.36 0.33 -18.06
N THR A 51 11.93 1.41 -17.41
CA THR A 51 10.54 1.87 -17.46
C THR A 51 10.38 2.93 -18.53
N ILE A 52 9.48 2.66 -19.47
CA ILE A 52 9.14 3.60 -20.53
C ILE A 52 8.11 4.58 -19.97
N VAL A 53 8.52 5.81 -19.80
CA VAL A 53 7.69 6.89 -19.28
C VAL A 53 7.28 7.85 -20.39
N GLY A 54 6.17 8.53 -20.22
CA GLY A 54 5.64 9.48 -21.21
C GLY A 54 4.81 10.54 -20.51
N HIS A 55 3.50 10.43 -20.62
CA HIS A 55 2.61 11.32 -19.89
C HIS A 55 2.74 11.10 -18.37
N GLY A 56 3.15 12.14 -17.62
CA GLY A 56 3.43 12.03 -16.19
C GLY A 56 4.79 11.41 -15.84
N ALA A 57 5.78 11.58 -16.73
CA ALA A 57 7.10 10.97 -16.55
C ALA A 57 7.75 11.30 -15.20
N GLU A 58 7.69 12.55 -14.76
CA GLU A 58 8.36 12.99 -13.53
C GLU A 58 7.72 12.38 -12.27
N GLU A 59 6.38 12.24 -12.26
CA GLU A 59 5.66 11.62 -11.15
C GLU A 59 5.95 10.11 -11.08
N VAL A 60 6.03 9.43 -12.23
CA VAL A 60 6.39 8.00 -12.27
C VAL A 60 7.84 7.79 -11.81
N LYS A 61 8.78 8.62 -12.29
CA LYS A 61 10.18 8.58 -11.83
C LYS A 61 10.30 8.84 -10.32
N LYS A 62 9.58 9.83 -9.81
CA LYS A 62 9.54 10.14 -8.39
C LYS A 62 9.02 8.97 -7.56
N GLN A 63 7.99 8.26 -8.04
CA GLN A 63 7.41 7.11 -7.36
C GLN A 63 8.34 5.91 -7.33
N LEU A 64 8.97 5.59 -8.45
CA LEU A 64 9.81 4.40 -8.55
C LEU A 64 11.26 4.63 -8.09
N GLY A 65 11.74 5.88 -8.07
CA GLY A 65 13.10 6.21 -7.65
C GLY A 65 14.16 5.44 -8.42
N ASP A 66 15.07 4.82 -7.69
CA ASP A 66 16.21 4.07 -8.24
C ASP A 66 15.87 2.60 -8.58
N LYS A 67 14.59 2.20 -8.50
CA LYS A 67 14.15 0.83 -8.85
C LYS A 67 14.28 0.52 -10.34
N SER A 68 14.39 1.53 -11.20
CA SER A 68 14.40 1.40 -12.66
C SER A 68 15.29 2.44 -13.33
N GLU A 69 15.82 2.12 -14.51
CA GLU A 69 16.24 3.12 -15.50
C GLU A 69 15.01 3.64 -16.27
N TYR A 70 15.11 4.80 -16.91
CA TYR A 70 13.95 5.45 -17.53
C TYR A 70 14.24 5.86 -18.96
N ALA A 71 13.33 5.50 -19.89
CA ALA A 71 13.35 5.98 -21.26
C ALA A 71 12.08 6.78 -21.55
N LEU A 72 12.21 7.92 -22.22
CA LEU A 72 11.08 8.81 -22.52
C LEU A 72 10.46 8.45 -23.87
N GLN A 73 9.18 8.13 -23.90
CA GLN A 73 8.35 8.12 -25.10
C GLN A 73 7.65 9.48 -25.23
N ALA A 74 8.23 10.37 -26.02
CA ALA A 74 7.74 11.75 -26.18
C ALA A 74 6.37 11.80 -26.91
N GLU A 75 6.18 10.94 -27.90
CA GLU A 75 4.93 10.80 -28.67
C GLU A 75 4.39 9.36 -28.50
N GLN A 76 3.12 9.23 -28.14
CA GLN A 76 2.47 7.93 -27.91
C GLN A 76 2.00 7.32 -29.25
N LEU A 77 2.95 6.78 -30.01
CA LEU A 77 2.72 6.20 -31.34
C LEU A 77 2.50 4.68 -31.32
N GLY A 78 2.22 4.09 -30.16
CA GLY A 78 1.95 2.67 -30.00
C GLY A 78 2.96 1.94 -29.13
N THR A 79 2.70 0.65 -28.89
CA THR A 79 3.44 -0.19 -27.93
C THR A 79 4.82 -0.60 -28.46
N ALA A 80 4.99 -0.87 -29.76
CA ALA A 80 6.30 -1.11 -30.34
C ALA A 80 7.17 0.16 -30.28
N HIS A 81 6.58 1.33 -30.59
CA HIS A 81 7.28 2.61 -30.45
C HIS A 81 7.74 2.85 -29.00
N ALA A 82 6.94 2.44 -28.00
CA ALA A 82 7.35 2.53 -26.61
C ALA A 82 8.55 1.62 -26.30
N VAL A 83 8.49 0.34 -26.68
CA VAL A 83 9.61 -0.61 -26.47
C VAL A 83 10.88 -0.16 -27.17
N LYS A 84 10.78 0.44 -28.37
CA LYS A 84 11.92 1.00 -29.11
C LYS A 84 12.69 2.05 -28.30
N GLN A 85 12.07 2.77 -27.38
CA GLN A 85 12.76 3.74 -26.51
C GLN A 85 13.75 3.07 -25.55
N ALA A 86 13.65 1.75 -25.32
CA ALA A 86 14.63 1.01 -24.53
C ALA A 86 15.90 0.66 -25.34
N GLN A 87 15.92 0.87 -26.65
CA GLN A 87 17.04 0.53 -27.54
C GLN A 87 18.40 1.06 -27.06
N PRO A 88 18.55 2.32 -26.61
CA PRO A 88 19.83 2.84 -26.13
C PRO A 88 20.38 2.11 -24.87
N PHE A 89 19.51 1.40 -24.15
CA PHE A 89 19.87 0.68 -22.92
C PHE A 89 20.15 -0.79 -23.16
N LEU A 90 19.52 -1.39 -24.18
CA LEU A 90 19.44 -2.85 -24.32
C LEU A 90 19.88 -3.40 -25.67
N ALA A 91 19.95 -2.61 -26.75
CA ALA A 91 20.17 -3.14 -28.11
C ALA A 91 21.48 -3.94 -28.26
N ASP A 92 22.53 -3.52 -27.59
CA ASP A 92 23.85 -4.17 -27.65
C ASP A 92 24.02 -5.33 -26.65
N GLU A 93 22.97 -5.62 -25.88
CA GLU A 93 23.00 -6.66 -24.87
C GLU A 93 22.46 -8.00 -25.41
N LYS A 94 23.09 -9.11 -24.97
CA LYS A 94 22.60 -10.46 -25.28
C LYS A 94 21.83 -11.05 -24.09
N GLY A 95 20.70 -11.65 -24.35
CA GLY A 95 19.87 -12.26 -23.32
C GLY A 95 18.38 -12.24 -23.66
N VAL A 96 17.55 -12.30 -22.64
CA VAL A 96 16.09 -12.32 -22.76
C VAL A 96 15.49 -11.06 -22.15
N THR A 97 14.63 -10.39 -22.92
CA THR A 97 13.89 -9.22 -22.47
C THR A 97 12.42 -9.59 -22.24
N ILE A 98 11.91 -9.35 -21.01
CA ILE A 98 10.49 -9.42 -20.74
C ILE A 98 9.89 -8.02 -20.88
N VAL A 99 8.79 -7.91 -21.64
CA VAL A 99 8.03 -6.67 -21.80
C VAL A 99 6.71 -6.80 -21.02
N ILE A 100 6.44 -5.84 -20.14
CA ILE A 100 5.31 -5.88 -19.19
C ILE A 100 4.56 -4.56 -19.26
N CYS A 101 3.23 -4.58 -19.20
CA CYS A 101 2.42 -3.39 -19.08
C CYS A 101 2.38 -2.88 -17.62
N GLY A 102 2.64 -1.59 -17.40
CA GLY A 102 2.63 -0.98 -16.08
C GLY A 102 1.25 -0.86 -15.42
N ASP A 103 0.20 -1.27 -16.13
CA ASP A 103 -1.20 -1.30 -15.68
C ASP A 103 -1.72 -2.73 -15.42
N THR A 104 -0.83 -3.72 -15.31
CA THR A 104 -1.16 -5.10 -14.94
C THR A 104 -0.64 -5.45 -13.52
N PRO A 105 -1.16 -4.81 -12.45
CA PRO A 105 -0.59 -4.88 -11.10
C PRO A 105 -0.67 -6.27 -10.47
N LEU A 106 -1.46 -7.18 -11.05
CA LEU A 106 -1.70 -8.51 -10.49
C LEU A 106 -0.74 -9.57 -11.04
N LEU A 107 0.06 -9.26 -12.05
CA LEU A 107 1.04 -10.19 -12.62
C LEU A 107 2.10 -10.54 -11.59
N THR A 108 2.38 -11.84 -11.41
CA THR A 108 3.31 -12.34 -10.40
C THR A 108 4.68 -12.70 -10.99
N ALA A 109 5.69 -12.66 -10.12
CA ALA A 109 7.03 -13.11 -10.47
C ALA A 109 7.05 -14.60 -10.85
N GLU A 110 6.23 -15.42 -10.19
CA GLU A 110 6.11 -16.85 -10.47
C GLU A 110 5.62 -17.11 -11.91
N THR A 111 4.59 -16.40 -12.36
CA THR A 111 4.08 -16.50 -13.73
C THR A 111 5.11 -16.02 -14.75
N MET A 112 5.80 -14.91 -14.47
CA MET A 112 6.86 -14.40 -15.32
C MET A 112 8.05 -15.37 -15.41
N GLU A 113 8.48 -15.97 -14.29
CA GLU A 113 9.56 -16.97 -14.27
C GLU A 113 9.17 -18.25 -15.04
N ALA A 114 7.92 -18.70 -14.91
CA ALA A 114 7.42 -19.85 -15.68
C ALA A 114 7.43 -19.57 -17.19
N MET A 115 7.07 -18.36 -17.60
CA MET A 115 7.10 -17.90 -18.99
C MET A 115 8.54 -17.81 -19.52
N LEU A 116 9.50 -17.29 -18.74
CA LEU A 116 10.93 -17.24 -19.07
C LEU A 116 11.51 -18.66 -19.24
N LYS A 117 11.10 -19.58 -18.37
CA LYS A 117 11.50 -21.00 -18.48
C LYS A 117 10.97 -21.64 -19.76
N GLU A 118 9.70 -21.41 -20.09
CA GLU A 118 9.10 -21.91 -21.35
C GLU A 118 9.84 -21.33 -22.57
N HIS A 119 10.16 -20.03 -22.56
CA HIS A 119 10.92 -19.35 -23.58
C HIS A 119 12.29 -20.01 -23.84
N THR A 120 13.01 -20.28 -22.76
CA THR A 120 14.34 -20.92 -22.83
C THR A 120 14.25 -22.37 -23.28
N GLN A 121 13.29 -23.15 -22.77
CA GLN A 121 13.14 -24.57 -23.11
C GLN A 121 12.77 -24.81 -24.57
N LYS A 122 12.03 -23.87 -25.17
CA LYS A 122 11.65 -23.94 -26.57
C LYS A 122 12.62 -23.25 -27.51
N GLU A 123 13.72 -22.71 -26.98
CA GLU A 123 14.67 -21.88 -27.74
C GLU A 123 13.94 -20.82 -28.58
N ALA A 124 12.86 -20.25 -28.01
CA ALA A 124 12.00 -19.33 -28.70
C ALA A 124 12.65 -17.95 -28.86
N LYS A 125 12.35 -17.25 -29.96
CA LYS A 125 12.71 -15.86 -30.16
C LYS A 125 11.63 -14.89 -29.64
N ALA A 126 10.41 -15.39 -29.51
CA ALA A 126 9.33 -14.72 -28.80
C ALA A 126 8.47 -15.72 -28.05
N THR A 127 8.01 -15.35 -26.86
CA THR A 127 7.00 -16.09 -26.09
C THR A 127 5.93 -15.13 -25.62
N ILE A 128 4.68 -15.44 -25.87
CA ILE A 128 3.53 -14.65 -25.51
C ILE A 128 2.94 -15.19 -24.22
N LEU A 129 2.67 -14.35 -23.22
CA LEU A 129 1.82 -14.72 -22.11
C LEU A 129 0.37 -14.69 -22.59
N THR A 130 -0.32 -15.82 -22.54
CA THR A 130 -1.74 -15.94 -22.93
C THR A 130 -2.60 -16.36 -21.76
N ALA A 131 -3.90 -16.11 -21.86
CA ALA A 131 -4.89 -16.57 -20.90
C ALA A 131 -6.20 -16.90 -21.61
N VAL A 132 -7.06 -17.71 -20.99
CA VAL A 132 -8.43 -17.92 -21.46
C VAL A 132 -9.36 -16.98 -20.73
N ALA A 133 -10.06 -16.11 -21.45
CA ALA A 133 -11.02 -15.17 -20.92
C ALA A 133 -12.45 -15.67 -21.17
N GLU A 134 -13.32 -15.59 -20.15
CA GLU A 134 -14.76 -15.84 -20.32
C GLU A 134 -15.39 -14.81 -21.26
N ASP A 135 -15.04 -13.55 -21.08
CA ASP A 135 -15.35 -12.45 -22.00
C ASP A 135 -14.05 -11.85 -22.55
N PRO A 136 -13.68 -12.21 -23.80
CA PRO A 136 -12.45 -11.72 -24.41
C PRO A 136 -12.59 -10.32 -25.03
N THR A 137 -13.70 -9.61 -24.82
CA THR A 137 -13.95 -8.29 -25.41
C THR A 137 -12.86 -7.29 -25.06
N GLY A 138 -12.32 -6.62 -26.07
CA GLY A 138 -11.28 -5.58 -25.91
C GLY A 138 -9.84 -6.11 -25.86
N TYR A 139 -9.62 -7.43 -25.81
CA TYR A 139 -8.29 -8.03 -25.88
C TYR A 139 -7.93 -8.45 -27.30
N GLY A 140 -6.64 -8.52 -27.63
CA GLY A 140 -6.14 -9.21 -28.82
C GLY A 140 -6.39 -10.73 -28.72
N ARG A 141 -6.59 -11.37 -29.83
CA ARG A 141 -6.84 -12.82 -29.94
C ARG A 141 -5.59 -13.58 -30.39
N ILE A 142 -5.36 -14.73 -29.77
CA ILE A 142 -4.29 -15.64 -30.19
C ILE A 142 -4.87 -16.61 -31.22
N ILE A 143 -4.48 -16.47 -32.47
CA ILE A 143 -4.89 -17.35 -33.53
C ILE A 143 -3.87 -18.48 -33.66
N ARG A 144 -4.35 -19.73 -33.54
CA ARG A 144 -3.51 -20.93 -33.66
C ARG A 144 -3.80 -21.65 -34.97
N GLY A 145 -2.75 -22.26 -35.52
CA GLY A 145 -2.88 -23.13 -36.69
C GLY A 145 -3.30 -24.55 -36.31
N GLU A 146 -3.46 -25.41 -37.31
CA GLU A 146 -3.85 -26.85 -37.15
C GLU A 146 -2.88 -27.61 -36.22
N SER A 147 -1.61 -27.26 -36.21
CA SER A 147 -0.59 -27.81 -35.30
C SER A 147 -0.68 -27.35 -33.86
N GLY A 148 -1.58 -26.42 -33.53
CA GLY A 148 -1.63 -25.72 -32.23
C GLY A 148 -0.59 -24.63 -32.03
N ALA A 149 0.31 -24.41 -33.00
CA ALA A 149 1.29 -23.31 -32.93
C ALA A 149 0.58 -21.96 -33.13
N VAL A 150 1.10 -20.91 -32.45
CA VAL A 150 0.62 -19.55 -32.66
C VAL A 150 0.88 -19.12 -34.11
N GLN A 151 -0.14 -18.65 -34.79
CA GLN A 151 -0.02 -18.09 -36.14
C GLN A 151 0.16 -16.57 -36.12
N LYS A 152 -0.75 -15.88 -35.44
CA LYS A 152 -0.73 -14.41 -35.32
C LYS A 152 -1.50 -13.98 -34.08
N ILE A 153 -1.31 -12.72 -33.73
CA ILE A 153 -2.15 -11.99 -32.78
C ILE A 153 -3.00 -11.02 -33.58
N VAL A 154 -4.30 -10.98 -33.32
CA VAL A 154 -5.23 -10.04 -33.97
C VAL A 154 -5.86 -9.15 -32.92
N GLU A 155 -5.67 -7.87 -33.01
CA GLU A 155 -6.28 -6.90 -32.09
C GLU A 155 -7.80 -6.90 -32.25
N HIS A 156 -8.54 -6.64 -31.13
CA HIS A 156 -10.00 -6.74 -31.10
C HIS A 156 -10.71 -5.95 -32.20
N LYS A 157 -10.16 -4.77 -32.55
CA LYS A 157 -10.74 -3.87 -33.57
C LYS A 157 -10.52 -4.36 -34.99
N ASP A 158 -9.43 -5.09 -35.22
CA ASP A 158 -9.03 -5.62 -36.52
C ASP A 158 -9.52 -7.07 -36.74
N ALA A 159 -10.07 -7.71 -35.68
CA ALA A 159 -10.51 -9.11 -35.72
C ALA A 159 -11.81 -9.29 -36.50
N SER A 160 -11.86 -10.34 -37.35
CA SER A 160 -13.06 -10.82 -38.01
C SER A 160 -14.09 -11.37 -36.99
N GLU A 161 -15.33 -11.62 -37.42
CA GLU A 161 -16.36 -12.20 -36.56
C GLU A 161 -15.95 -13.58 -36.01
N GLU A 162 -15.30 -14.42 -36.82
CA GLU A 162 -14.80 -15.73 -36.41
C GLU A 162 -13.64 -15.60 -35.40
N GLU A 163 -12.70 -14.71 -35.65
CA GLU A 163 -11.57 -14.47 -34.76
C GLU A 163 -12.01 -13.90 -33.40
N ARG A 164 -13.10 -13.12 -33.35
CA ARG A 164 -13.67 -12.60 -32.10
C ARG A 164 -14.23 -13.69 -31.20
N LEU A 165 -14.57 -14.86 -31.71
CA LEU A 165 -15.06 -16.01 -30.95
C LEU A 165 -13.92 -16.74 -30.19
N VAL A 166 -12.68 -16.50 -30.56
CA VAL A 166 -11.52 -17.10 -29.87
C VAL A 166 -11.41 -16.51 -28.45
N THR A 167 -11.37 -17.41 -27.45
CA THR A 167 -11.31 -17.07 -26.04
C THR A 167 -9.89 -16.94 -25.49
N GLU A 168 -8.88 -17.45 -26.23
CA GLU A 168 -7.49 -17.27 -25.86
C GLU A 168 -7.03 -15.85 -26.24
N ILE A 169 -6.62 -15.10 -25.23
CA ILE A 169 -6.28 -13.70 -25.38
C ILE A 169 -4.77 -13.44 -25.29
N ASN A 170 -4.35 -12.38 -25.94
CA ASN A 170 -3.06 -11.74 -25.76
C ASN A 170 -3.12 -10.84 -24.51
N THR A 171 -2.25 -11.09 -23.54
CA THR A 171 -2.22 -10.33 -22.28
C THR A 171 -1.39 -9.05 -22.36
N GLY A 172 -0.64 -8.86 -23.46
CA GLY A 172 0.29 -7.74 -23.60
C GLY A 172 1.64 -7.92 -22.89
N THR A 173 1.90 -9.13 -22.37
CA THR A 173 3.20 -9.48 -21.75
C THR A 173 3.93 -10.48 -22.64
N TYR A 174 5.23 -10.21 -22.86
CA TYR A 174 6.04 -10.99 -23.80
C TYR A 174 7.43 -11.24 -23.25
N CYS A 175 8.04 -12.37 -23.62
CA CYS A 175 9.48 -12.57 -23.57
C CYS A 175 10.04 -12.58 -24.99
N PHE A 176 11.17 -11.92 -25.19
CA PHE A 176 11.87 -11.90 -26.45
C PHE A 176 13.36 -12.20 -26.26
N ASP A 177 13.94 -12.92 -27.21
CA ASP A 177 15.37 -12.82 -27.46
C ASP A 177 15.70 -11.35 -27.76
N ASN A 178 16.65 -10.76 -27.06
CA ASN A 178 16.87 -9.33 -27.11
C ASN A 178 17.34 -8.85 -28.48
N GLU A 179 18.24 -9.59 -29.14
CA GLU A 179 18.74 -9.26 -30.47
C GLU A 179 17.61 -9.38 -31.51
N ALA A 180 16.78 -10.41 -31.41
CA ALA A 180 15.63 -10.62 -32.30
C ALA A 180 14.57 -9.50 -32.13
N LEU A 181 14.31 -9.08 -30.88
CA LEU A 181 13.37 -8.00 -30.59
C LEU A 181 13.77 -6.70 -31.31
N PHE A 182 15.00 -6.22 -31.08
CA PHE A 182 15.42 -4.92 -31.63
C PHE A 182 15.66 -4.96 -33.14
N ARG A 183 15.98 -6.12 -33.72
CA ARG A 183 15.99 -6.32 -35.18
C ARG A 183 14.57 -6.26 -35.78
N ALA A 184 13.61 -6.91 -35.18
CA ALA A 184 12.26 -6.99 -35.70
C ALA A 184 11.46 -5.68 -35.45
N ILE A 185 11.68 -4.98 -34.34
CA ILE A 185 10.91 -3.79 -33.98
C ILE A 185 11.11 -2.63 -35.00
N ASP A 186 12.25 -2.60 -35.67
CA ASP A 186 12.54 -1.61 -36.72
C ASP A 186 11.72 -1.86 -38.01
N GLN A 187 11.13 -3.06 -38.16
CA GLN A 187 10.32 -3.45 -39.31
C GLN A 187 8.81 -3.25 -39.05
N VAL A 188 8.41 -2.93 -37.83
CA VAL A 188 6.99 -2.70 -37.48
C VAL A 188 6.46 -1.48 -38.22
N SER A 189 5.30 -1.63 -38.89
CA SER A 189 4.58 -0.55 -39.55
C SER A 189 3.42 -0.05 -38.69
N ASN A 190 2.81 1.05 -39.09
CA ASN A 190 1.58 1.59 -38.49
C ASN A 190 0.36 1.50 -39.42
N ASP A 191 0.41 0.60 -40.38
CA ASP A 191 -0.68 0.37 -41.35
C ASP A 191 -1.77 -0.51 -40.72
N ASN A 192 -2.54 0.09 -39.80
CA ASN A 192 -3.63 -0.53 -39.08
C ASN A 192 -4.73 0.50 -38.75
N VAL A 193 -5.88 0.05 -38.24
CA VAL A 193 -7.06 0.91 -37.95
C VAL A 193 -6.73 2.08 -37.00
N GLN A 194 -5.75 1.94 -36.12
CA GLN A 194 -5.38 2.99 -35.16
C GLN A 194 -4.22 3.86 -35.62
N GLY A 195 -3.48 3.47 -36.66
CA GLY A 195 -2.27 4.16 -37.12
C GLY A 195 -1.12 4.09 -36.11
N GLU A 196 -1.07 3.05 -35.28
CA GLU A 196 -0.09 2.87 -34.22
C GLU A 196 0.89 1.73 -34.53
N TYR A 197 2.10 1.81 -34.01
CA TYR A 197 3.10 0.74 -34.09
C TYR A 197 2.79 -0.32 -33.00
N TYR A 198 2.21 -1.44 -33.39
CA TYR A 198 1.82 -2.50 -32.47
C TYR A 198 2.98 -3.44 -32.13
N LEU A 199 3.23 -3.70 -30.85
CA LEU A 199 4.22 -4.70 -30.44
C LEU A 199 3.85 -6.13 -30.87
N PRO A 200 2.57 -6.55 -30.91
CA PRO A 200 2.15 -7.80 -31.51
C PRO A 200 2.69 -8.08 -32.91
N ASP A 201 2.92 -7.08 -33.73
CA ASP A 201 3.42 -7.25 -35.10
C ASP A 201 4.85 -7.83 -35.14
N VAL A 202 5.65 -7.62 -34.09
CA VAL A 202 6.96 -8.28 -33.90
C VAL A 202 6.82 -9.80 -33.95
N ILE A 203 5.72 -10.35 -33.41
CA ILE A 203 5.45 -11.80 -33.42
C ILE A 203 5.32 -12.33 -34.86
N GLU A 204 4.57 -11.63 -35.68
CA GLU A 204 4.37 -12.00 -37.08
C GLU A 204 5.67 -11.85 -37.90
N ILE A 205 6.43 -10.76 -37.68
CA ILE A 205 7.74 -10.53 -38.32
C ILE A 205 8.70 -11.68 -38.01
N LEU A 206 8.90 -12.02 -36.74
CA LEU A 206 9.79 -13.11 -36.31
C LEU A 206 9.34 -14.45 -36.92
N LYS A 207 8.06 -14.71 -36.97
CA LYS A 207 7.52 -15.91 -37.56
C LYS A 207 7.77 -15.98 -39.07
N ASN A 208 7.61 -14.88 -39.79
CA ASN A 208 7.89 -14.80 -41.23
C ASN A 208 9.40 -14.96 -41.52
N GLU A 209 10.26 -14.61 -40.58
CA GLU A 209 11.71 -14.90 -40.62
C GLU A 209 12.02 -16.38 -40.33
N GLY A 210 11.04 -17.22 -39.99
CA GLY A 210 11.21 -18.65 -39.67
C GLY A 210 11.63 -18.92 -38.22
N GLU A 211 11.57 -17.91 -37.37
CA GLU A 211 11.94 -18.01 -35.96
C GLU A 211 10.87 -18.74 -35.12
N THR A 212 11.30 -19.37 -34.04
CA THR A 212 10.40 -20.06 -33.12
C THR A 212 9.63 -19.07 -32.25
N VAL A 213 8.29 -19.11 -32.35
CA VAL A 213 7.37 -18.35 -31.49
C VAL A 213 6.60 -19.31 -30.59
N ALA A 214 6.69 -19.08 -29.28
CA ALA A 214 6.01 -19.87 -28.26
C ALA A 214 4.86 -19.07 -27.61
N ALA A 215 4.02 -19.76 -26.87
CA ALA A 215 3.04 -19.17 -25.97
C ALA A 215 3.04 -19.94 -24.65
N TYR A 216 2.99 -19.18 -23.56
CA TYR A 216 2.77 -19.70 -22.21
C TYR A 216 1.37 -19.29 -21.75
N GLN A 217 0.48 -20.24 -21.58
CA GLN A 217 -0.88 -19.99 -21.12
C GLN A 217 -0.90 -20.06 -19.58
N THR A 218 -1.19 -18.94 -18.94
CA THR A 218 -1.40 -18.94 -17.49
C THR A 218 -2.72 -19.60 -17.11
N GLY A 219 -2.73 -20.35 -16.01
CA GLY A 219 -3.95 -20.90 -15.42
C GLY A 219 -4.74 -19.88 -14.59
N ASN A 220 -4.21 -18.67 -14.39
CA ASN A 220 -4.83 -17.63 -13.59
C ASN A 220 -5.09 -16.36 -14.40
N PHE A 221 -6.28 -16.28 -14.99
CA PHE A 221 -6.69 -15.11 -15.77
C PHE A 221 -6.63 -13.80 -14.98
N GLN A 222 -6.90 -13.82 -13.66
CA GLN A 222 -6.89 -12.61 -12.84
C GLN A 222 -5.55 -11.87 -12.88
N GLU A 223 -4.43 -12.61 -13.02
CA GLU A 223 -3.09 -12.00 -13.09
C GLU A 223 -2.88 -11.15 -14.35
N THR A 224 -3.66 -11.39 -15.39
CA THR A 224 -3.51 -10.72 -16.68
C THR A 224 -4.42 -9.49 -16.82
N LEU A 225 -5.17 -9.15 -15.78
CA LEU A 225 -6.12 -8.04 -15.81
C LEU A 225 -5.41 -6.69 -15.99
N GLY A 226 -5.60 -6.10 -17.17
CA GLY A 226 -5.16 -4.73 -17.46
C GLY A 226 -6.15 -3.70 -16.93
N VAL A 227 -5.69 -2.79 -16.09
CA VAL A 227 -6.52 -1.75 -15.48
C VAL A 227 -6.59 -0.53 -16.38
N ASN A 228 -7.69 -0.39 -17.11
CA ASN A 228 -7.89 0.69 -18.07
C ASN A 228 -8.93 1.74 -17.66
N ASP A 229 -9.77 1.43 -16.68
CA ASP A 229 -10.82 2.28 -16.14
C ASP A 229 -11.06 2.01 -14.65
N ARG A 230 -12.04 2.69 -14.05
CA ARG A 230 -12.34 2.58 -12.62
C ARG A 230 -13.01 1.27 -12.24
N VAL A 231 -13.68 0.61 -13.18
CA VAL A 231 -14.32 -0.70 -12.92
C VAL A 231 -13.22 -1.76 -12.81
N ALA A 232 -12.32 -1.80 -13.80
CA ALA A 232 -11.16 -2.69 -13.75
C ALA A 232 -10.25 -2.40 -12.55
N LEU A 233 -10.09 -1.14 -12.15
CA LEU A 233 -9.35 -0.77 -10.93
C LEU A 233 -9.99 -1.39 -9.67
N SER A 234 -11.31 -1.32 -9.55
CA SER A 234 -12.03 -1.94 -8.42
C SER A 234 -11.90 -3.46 -8.40
N GLN A 235 -11.87 -4.10 -9.57
CA GLN A 235 -11.64 -5.54 -9.68
C GLN A 235 -10.20 -5.91 -9.26
N ALA A 236 -9.21 -5.14 -9.72
CA ALA A 236 -7.81 -5.34 -9.33
C ALA A 236 -7.61 -5.17 -7.81
N GLU A 237 -8.27 -4.18 -7.20
CA GLU A 237 -8.29 -3.98 -5.74
C GLU A 237 -8.83 -5.22 -5.02
N LEU A 238 -9.96 -5.77 -5.48
CA LEU A 238 -10.56 -6.98 -4.90
C LEU A 238 -9.61 -8.17 -4.97
N PHE A 239 -9.07 -8.48 -6.14
CA PHE A 239 -8.18 -9.63 -6.33
C PHE A 239 -6.86 -9.49 -5.56
N MET A 240 -6.28 -8.28 -5.52
CA MET A 240 -5.07 -8.02 -4.74
C MET A 240 -5.34 -8.19 -3.24
N LYS A 241 -6.46 -7.65 -2.74
CA LYS A 241 -6.88 -7.82 -1.35
C LYS A 241 -7.06 -9.30 -0.98
N GLU A 242 -7.72 -10.08 -1.82
CA GLU A 242 -7.87 -11.52 -1.60
C GLU A 242 -6.52 -12.23 -1.52
N ARG A 243 -5.58 -11.90 -2.41
CA ARG A 243 -4.22 -12.45 -2.43
C ARG A 243 -3.46 -12.11 -1.15
N ILE A 244 -3.49 -10.84 -0.73
CA ILE A 244 -2.82 -10.37 0.50
C ILE A 244 -3.41 -11.06 1.72
N ASN A 245 -4.74 -11.08 1.85
CA ASN A 245 -5.43 -11.68 2.98
C ASN A 245 -5.17 -13.20 3.05
N LYS A 246 -5.20 -13.89 1.91
CA LYS A 246 -4.87 -15.32 1.84
C LYS A 246 -3.44 -15.59 2.30
N ARG A 247 -2.46 -14.77 1.89
CA ARG A 247 -1.07 -14.89 2.33
C ARG A 247 -0.95 -14.77 3.86
N HIS A 248 -1.63 -13.79 4.48
CA HIS A 248 -1.62 -13.62 5.94
C HIS A 248 -2.27 -14.82 6.65
N MET A 249 -3.41 -15.30 6.16
CA MET A 249 -4.07 -16.50 6.74
C MET A 249 -3.17 -17.74 6.64
N GLN A 250 -2.47 -17.94 5.52
CA GLN A 250 -1.51 -19.03 5.36
C GLN A 250 -0.30 -18.92 6.31
N ASN A 251 0.04 -17.70 6.73
CA ASN A 251 1.09 -17.43 7.71
C ASN A 251 0.61 -17.40 9.17
N GLY A 252 -0.60 -17.92 9.45
CA GLY A 252 -1.11 -18.09 10.80
C GLY A 252 -1.91 -16.91 11.37
N VAL A 253 -2.27 -15.92 10.55
CA VAL A 253 -3.16 -14.82 10.97
C VAL A 253 -4.62 -15.23 10.80
N THR A 254 -5.45 -14.96 11.79
CA THR A 254 -6.90 -15.17 11.69
C THR A 254 -7.61 -13.91 11.25
N LEU A 255 -8.22 -13.93 10.06
CA LEU A 255 -9.12 -12.88 9.58
C LEU A 255 -10.56 -13.33 9.75
N ILE A 256 -11.34 -12.67 10.62
CA ILE A 256 -12.75 -13.05 10.91
C ILE A 256 -13.64 -12.80 9.68
N ASP A 257 -13.38 -11.73 8.96
CA ASP A 257 -14.06 -11.39 7.72
C ASP A 257 -13.05 -10.84 6.70
N PRO A 258 -12.43 -11.72 5.89
CA PRO A 258 -11.45 -11.30 4.87
C PRO A 258 -12.01 -10.32 3.84
N MET A 259 -13.31 -10.38 3.56
CA MET A 259 -13.93 -9.49 2.57
C MET A 259 -13.99 -8.03 3.04
N ASN A 260 -14.14 -7.81 4.34
CA ASN A 260 -14.19 -6.49 4.97
C ASN A 260 -12.91 -6.15 5.78
N THR A 261 -11.78 -6.72 5.39
CA THR A 261 -10.47 -6.44 5.97
C THR A 261 -9.51 -6.00 4.86
N TYR A 262 -8.88 -4.83 5.05
CA TYR A 262 -8.00 -4.20 4.08
C TYR A 262 -6.58 -4.10 4.65
N ILE A 263 -5.63 -4.79 4.02
CA ILE A 263 -4.24 -4.88 4.46
C ILE A 263 -3.33 -4.47 3.30
N SER A 264 -2.40 -3.56 3.56
CA SER A 264 -1.40 -3.15 2.56
C SER A 264 -0.44 -4.29 2.20
N PRO A 265 0.13 -4.29 1.00
CA PRO A 265 1.08 -5.32 0.56
C PRO A 265 2.33 -5.41 1.44
N GLU A 266 2.76 -4.28 2.01
CA GLU A 266 3.96 -4.12 2.85
C GLU A 266 3.76 -4.54 4.30
N ALA A 267 2.51 -4.76 4.73
CA ALA A 267 2.23 -5.11 6.12
C ALA A 267 2.83 -6.49 6.48
N VAL A 268 3.44 -6.54 7.65
CA VAL A 268 3.95 -7.76 8.28
C VAL A 268 3.17 -8.01 9.57
N ILE A 269 2.55 -9.18 9.69
CA ILE A 269 1.67 -9.52 10.81
C ILE A 269 2.11 -10.87 11.38
N GLY A 270 2.37 -10.90 12.69
CA GLY A 270 2.76 -12.10 13.41
C GLY A 270 1.63 -13.14 13.50
N SER A 271 2.03 -14.40 13.68
CA SER A 271 1.10 -15.53 13.85
C SER A 271 0.20 -15.36 15.07
N ASP A 272 -0.91 -16.10 15.09
CA ASP A 272 -1.92 -16.09 16.15
C ASP A 272 -2.58 -14.70 16.39
N THR A 273 -2.28 -13.72 15.52
CA THR A 273 -2.97 -12.43 15.52
C THR A 273 -4.36 -12.57 14.92
N VAL A 274 -5.37 -11.97 15.58
CA VAL A 274 -6.77 -11.99 15.16
C VAL A 274 -7.20 -10.61 14.70
N ILE A 275 -7.70 -10.51 13.46
CA ILE A 275 -8.18 -9.25 12.87
C ILE A 275 -9.68 -9.32 12.62
N TYR A 276 -10.42 -8.38 13.20
CA TYR A 276 -11.86 -8.25 13.10
C TYR A 276 -12.28 -7.37 11.92
N PRO A 277 -13.55 -7.50 11.45
CA PRO A 277 -14.04 -6.80 10.27
C PRO A 277 -13.98 -5.27 10.38
N GLY A 278 -13.88 -4.61 9.23
CA GLY A 278 -13.77 -3.16 9.13
C GLY A 278 -12.39 -2.62 9.51
N THR A 279 -11.42 -3.49 9.72
CA THR A 279 -10.04 -3.09 9.99
C THR A 279 -9.34 -2.70 8.69
N VAL A 280 -8.59 -1.58 8.74
CA VAL A 280 -7.84 -1.04 7.63
C VAL A 280 -6.38 -0.81 8.05
N ILE A 281 -5.45 -1.53 7.40
CA ILE A 281 -4.01 -1.47 7.65
C ILE A 281 -3.34 -0.87 6.41
N LYS A 282 -2.70 0.30 6.54
CA LYS A 282 -2.16 1.09 5.43
C LYS A 282 -0.67 1.35 5.56
N GLY A 283 0.04 1.26 4.44
CA GLY A 283 1.47 1.54 4.34
C GLY A 283 2.34 0.53 5.08
N GLU A 284 3.48 0.95 5.57
CA GLU A 284 4.42 0.10 6.29
C GLU A 284 3.94 -0.13 7.73
N VAL A 285 3.35 -1.28 7.97
CA VAL A 285 2.85 -1.66 9.30
C VAL A 285 3.46 -2.98 9.74
N GLN A 286 3.94 -3.02 10.98
CA GLN A 286 4.41 -4.23 11.63
C GLN A 286 3.54 -4.52 12.84
N ILE A 287 2.98 -5.73 12.94
CA ILE A 287 2.16 -6.19 14.06
C ILE A 287 2.79 -7.47 14.61
N GLY A 288 3.01 -7.50 15.92
CA GLY A 288 3.53 -8.68 16.61
C GLY A 288 2.53 -9.83 16.66
N GLU A 289 2.94 -10.93 17.26
CA GLU A 289 2.13 -12.14 17.44
C GLU A 289 1.11 -12.00 18.59
N ASP A 290 0.10 -12.88 18.64
CA ASP A 290 -0.93 -12.94 19.69
C ASP A 290 -1.71 -11.62 19.85
N THR A 291 -1.83 -10.81 18.83
CA THR A 291 -2.42 -9.46 18.88
C THR A 291 -3.88 -9.49 18.40
N ILE A 292 -4.73 -8.62 18.96
CA ILE A 292 -6.14 -8.51 18.59
C ILE A 292 -6.39 -7.12 18.01
N ILE A 293 -6.78 -7.04 16.74
CA ILE A 293 -7.04 -5.79 16.05
C ILE A 293 -8.50 -5.72 15.58
N GLY A 294 -9.15 -4.61 15.83
CA GLY A 294 -10.51 -4.33 15.37
C GLY A 294 -11.59 -4.61 16.42
N PRO A 295 -12.88 -4.56 16.01
CA PRO A 295 -13.34 -4.13 14.68
C PRO A 295 -13.16 -2.63 14.42
N HIS A 296 -13.31 -2.21 13.14
CA HIS A 296 -13.28 -0.79 12.74
C HIS A 296 -12.07 -0.02 13.29
N THR A 297 -10.89 -0.60 13.11
CA THR A 297 -9.61 -0.02 13.55
C THR A 297 -8.80 0.38 12.33
N GLU A 298 -8.21 1.57 12.34
CA GLU A 298 -7.27 2.01 11.31
C GLU A 298 -5.84 2.08 11.89
N ILE A 299 -4.89 1.42 11.21
CA ILE A 299 -3.47 1.47 11.56
C ILE A 299 -2.70 1.90 10.31
N MET A 300 -1.90 2.96 10.42
CA MET A 300 -1.13 3.49 9.30
C MET A 300 0.32 3.76 9.70
N ASN A 301 1.28 3.24 8.90
CA ASN A 301 2.73 3.48 9.05
C ASN A 301 3.20 3.34 10.52
N SER A 302 2.85 2.25 11.18
CA SER A 302 3.02 2.09 12.62
C SER A 302 3.55 0.70 12.98
N SER A 303 4.22 0.59 14.12
CA SER A 303 4.61 -0.70 14.69
C SER A 303 3.81 -0.99 15.97
N ILE A 304 3.27 -2.19 16.05
CA ILE A 304 2.46 -2.69 17.17
C ILE A 304 3.15 -3.92 17.73
N GLY A 305 3.41 -3.93 19.01
CA GLY A 305 4.00 -5.06 19.72
C GLY A 305 3.06 -6.25 19.87
N SER A 306 3.59 -7.35 20.42
CA SER A 306 2.87 -8.60 20.63
C SER A 306 1.88 -8.51 21.81
N ARG A 307 0.86 -9.38 21.81
CA ARG A 307 -0.17 -9.49 22.86
C ARG A 307 -0.93 -8.19 23.13
N THR A 308 -0.97 -7.32 22.14
CA THR A 308 -1.61 -6.00 22.21
C THR A 308 -3.04 -6.07 21.68
N VAL A 309 -3.93 -5.29 22.26
CA VAL A 309 -5.34 -5.23 21.89
C VAL A 309 -5.70 -3.81 21.45
N ILE A 310 -6.12 -3.64 20.20
CA ILE A 310 -6.56 -2.34 19.65
C ILE A 310 -7.98 -2.47 19.12
N LYS A 311 -8.93 -1.74 19.69
CA LYS A 311 -10.34 -1.81 19.31
C LYS A 311 -10.89 -0.46 18.89
N GLN A 312 -11.59 -0.41 17.75
CA GLN A 312 -12.34 0.77 17.26
C GLN A 312 -11.56 2.07 17.42
N SER A 313 -10.30 2.07 16.99
CA SER A 313 -9.35 3.15 17.27
C SER A 313 -8.49 3.45 16.05
N VAL A 314 -7.82 4.59 16.07
CA VAL A 314 -6.93 5.04 15.01
C VAL A 314 -5.50 5.14 15.55
N VAL A 315 -4.53 4.54 14.85
CA VAL A 315 -3.10 4.59 15.19
C VAL A 315 -2.30 5.00 13.94
N ASN A 316 -1.70 6.16 13.97
CA ASN A 316 -1.01 6.74 12.82
C ASN A 316 0.44 7.08 13.15
N ASN A 317 1.39 6.64 12.31
CA ASN A 317 2.81 7.01 12.36
C ASN A 317 3.39 6.94 13.79
N SER A 318 3.15 5.83 14.48
CA SER A 318 3.41 5.67 15.91
C SER A 318 3.98 4.29 16.24
N LYS A 319 4.57 4.18 17.43
CA LYS A 319 5.07 2.91 17.96
C LYS A 319 4.28 2.53 19.21
N VAL A 320 3.81 1.30 19.27
CA VAL A 320 3.07 0.74 20.38
C VAL A 320 3.79 -0.51 20.89
N GLY A 321 4.05 -0.61 22.17
CA GLY A 321 4.73 -1.71 22.81
C GLY A 321 3.90 -2.98 22.92
N ASN A 322 4.39 -3.92 23.74
CA ASN A 322 3.74 -5.18 24.00
C ASN A 322 2.72 -5.06 25.15
N ASP A 323 1.74 -5.98 25.18
CA ASP A 323 0.75 -6.11 26.25
C ASP A 323 -0.09 -4.83 26.47
N VAL A 324 -0.25 -4.01 25.40
CA VAL A 324 -0.96 -2.73 25.43
C VAL A 324 -2.44 -2.93 25.13
N ASN A 325 -3.29 -2.14 25.79
CA ASN A 325 -4.73 -2.08 25.50
C ASN A 325 -5.10 -0.67 25.03
N ILE A 326 -5.61 -0.55 23.77
CA ILE A 326 -6.04 0.72 23.18
C ILE A 326 -7.52 0.64 22.79
N GLY A 327 -8.29 1.65 23.22
CA GLY A 327 -9.67 1.83 22.80
C GLY A 327 -10.73 1.40 23.82
N PRO A 328 -11.99 1.38 23.38
CA PRO A 328 -12.43 1.85 22.05
C PRO A 328 -12.37 3.37 21.90
N PHE A 329 -12.39 3.86 20.64
CA PHE A 329 -12.44 5.28 20.30
C PHE A 329 -11.24 6.11 20.80
N ALA A 330 -10.05 5.52 20.77
CA ALA A 330 -8.80 6.22 21.02
C ALA A 330 -8.15 6.67 19.71
N HIS A 331 -7.38 7.76 19.76
CA HIS A 331 -6.62 8.26 18.63
C HIS A 331 -5.15 8.45 19.02
N ILE A 332 -4.29 7.57 18.53
CA ILE A 332 -2.83 7.71 18.65
C ILE A 332 -2.33 8.42 17.40
N ARG A 333 -1.94 9.67 17.55
CA ARG A 333 -1.50 10.55 16.47
C ARG A 333 0.00 10.44 16.25
N PRO A 334 0.49 10.96 15.10
CA PRO A 334 1.90 10.86 14.73
C PRO A 334 2.89 11.26 15.82
N ASP A 335 4.08 10.66 15.73
CA ASP A 335 5.24 10.90 16.61
C ASP A 335 4.98 10.48 18.07
N SER A 336 4.07 9.50 18.29
CA SER A 336 3.80 8.96 19.61
C SER A 336 4.47 7.60 19.80
N VAL A 337 5.03 7.39 20.98
CA VAL A 337 5.61 6.13 21.41
C VAL A 337 4.93 5.69 22.70
N ILE A 338 4.23 4.55 22.62
CA ILE A 338 3.50 3.94 23.75
C ILE A 338 4.34 2.77 24.25
N GLY A 339 4.69 2.78 25.53
CA GLY A 339 5.44 1.72 26.20
C GLY A 339 4.68 0.40 26.33
N ASN A 340 5.23 -0.52 27.12
CA ASN A 340 4.62 -1.82 27.35
C ASN A 340 3.59 -1.75 28.48
N GLU A 341 2.62 -2.68 28.46
CA GLU A 341 1.59 -2.82 29.49
C GLU A 341 0.74 -1.55 29.73
N VAL A 342 0.72 -0.65 28.75
CA VAL A 342 0.01 0.64 28.81
C VAL A 342 -1.49 0.41 28.56
N LYS A 343 -2.32 1.22 29.22
CA LYS A 343 -3.76 1.26 28.99
C LYS A 343 -4.19 2.64 28.48
N ILE A 344 -4.64 2.71 27.24
CA ILE A 344 -5.28 3.87 26.64
C ILE A 344 -6.75 3.54 26.43
N GLY A 345 -7.65 4.18 27.17
CA GLY A 345 -9.08 3.86 27.11
C GLY A 345 -9.86 4.72 26.12
N ASN A 346 -11.17 4.80 26.35
CA ASN A 346 -12.09 5.43 25.43
C ASN A 346 -11.98 6.98 25.40
N PHE A 347 -12.06 7.52 24.18
CA PHE A 347 -12.00 8.95 23.91
C PHE A 347 -10.72 9.61 24.44
N VAL A 348 -9.60 8.90 24.34
CA VAL A 348 -8.27 9.40 24.65
C VAL A 348 -7.54 9.74 23.37
N GLU A 349 -7.00 10.95 23.28
CA GLU A 349 -6.15 11.38 22.18
C GLU A 349 -4.72 11.56 22.70
N ILE A 350 -3.75 10.92 22.02
CA ILE A 350 -2.32 11.03 22.31
C ILE A 350 -1.62 11.56 21.06
N LYS A 351 -0.77 12.59 21.24
CA LYS A 351 -0.09 13.24 20.13
C LYS A 351 1.34 13.61 20.53
N LYS A 352 2.32 13.19 19.71
CA LYS A 352 3.73 13.57 19.91
C LYS A 352 4.18 13.40 21.35
N THR A 353 3.97 12.20 21.89
CA THR A 353 4.12 11.89 23.32
C THR A 353 4.93 10.61 23.51
N GLN A 354 5.86 10.63 24.46
CA GLN A 354 6.46 9.42 25.02
C GLN A 354 5.62 9.00 26.21
N PHE A 355 5.00 7.82 26.16
CA PHE A 355 4.10 7.32 27.19
C PHE A 355 4.71 6.05 27.79
N GLY A 356 5.22 6.18 29.02
CA GLY A 356 6.01 5.13 29.71
C GLY A 356 5.22 3.87 30.09
N ASP A 357 5.97 2.82 30.36
CA ASP A 357 5.44 1.49 30.67
C ASP A 357 4.45 1.49 31.83
N ARG A 358 3.43 0.61 31.77
CA ARG A 358 2.38 0.41 32.78
C ARG A 358 1.54 1.64 33.11
N SER A 359 1.74 2.74 32.40
CA SER A 359 0.98 3.97 32.59
C SER A 359 -0.41 3.90 31.99
N LYS A 360 -1.34 4.70 32.51
CA LYS A 360 -2.76 4.60 32.17
C LYS A 360 -3.38 5.98 31.91
N ALA A 361 -4.13 6.07 30.79
CA ALA A 361 -5.06 7.15 30.49
C ALA A 361 -6.39 6.49 30.07
N SER A 362 -7.27 6.25 31.04
CA SER A 362 -8.41 5.35 30.81
C SER A 362 -9.62 6.01 30.17
N HIS A 363 -9.80 7.32 30.25
CA HIS A 363 -11.01 8.00 29.81
C HIS A 363 -10.79 9.46 29.45
N LEU A 364 -11.39 9.93 28.31
CA LEU A 364 -11.65 11.33 28.00
C LEU A 364 -10.46 12.28 28.26
N SER A 365 -9.29 11.95 27.77
CA SER A 365 -8.07 12.74 28.04
C SER A 365 -7.40 13.18 26.74
N TYR A 366 -6.76 14.35 26.79
CA TYR A 366 -5.85 14.79 25.76
C TYR A 366 -4.43 14.87 26.31
N VAL A 367 -3.50 14.13 25.71
CA VAL A 367 -2.09 14.11 26.08
C VAL A 367 -1.27 14.46 24.83
N GLY A 368 -0.85 15.68 24.72
CA GLY A 368 -0.08 16.19 23.59
C GLY A 368 1.20 16.88 24.00
N ASP A 369 2.26 16.71 23.20
CA ASP A 369 3.60 17.24 23.43
C ASP A 369 4.04 16.96 24.87
N ALA A 370 4.07 15.65 25.28
CA ALA A 370 4.31 15.24 26.65
C ALA A 370 5.34 14.11 26.78
N GLU A 371 6.03 14.11 27.90
CA GLU A 371 6.81 12.97 28.40
C GLU A 371 6.13 12.44 29.65
N VAL A 372 5.55 11.23 29.56
CA VAL A 372 4.87 10.53 30.65
C VAL A 372 5.74 9.37 31.08
N GLY A 373 6.13 9.33 32.32
CA GLY A 373 6.94 8.29 32.95
C GLY A 373 6.22 6.93 33.06
N THR A 374 6.83 6.04 33.80
CA THR A 374 6.29 4.70 34.09
C THR A 374 5.32 4.76 35.26
N ASP A 375 4.34 3.81 35.28
CA ASP A 375 3.37 3.68 36.38
C ASP A 375 2.54 4.94 36.68
N VAL A 376 2.40 5.84 35.72
CA VAL A 376 1.61 7.08 35.83
C VAL A 376 0.13 6.79 35.63
N ASN A 377 -0.72 7.42 36.44
CA ASN A 377 -2.16 7.38 36.24
C ASN A 377 -2.72 8.76 35.88
N LEU A 378 -3.26 8.88 34.65
CA LEU A 378 -4.00 10.07 34.20
C LEU A 378 -5.49 9.88 34.45
N GLY A 379 -6.06 10.71 35.30
CA GLY A 379 -7.50 10.71 35.62
C GLY A 379 -8.34 11.17 34.42
N CYS A 380 -9.62 10.78 34.44
CA CYS A 380 -10.59 11.16 33.42
C CYS A 380 -10.65 12.69 33.25
N GLY A 381 -10.64 13.18 32.00
CA GLY A 381 -10.69 14.60 31.67
C GLY A 381 -9.37 15.36 31.90
N SER A 382 -8.25 14.65 32.09
CA SER A 382 -6.94 15.29 32.20
C SER A 382 -6.48 15.83 30.84
N ILE A 383 -5.92 17.04 30.84
CA ILE A 383 -5.49 17.74 29.63
C ILE A 383 -4.09 18.31 29.82
N THR A 384 -3.17 18.03 28.90
CA THR A 384 -1.95 18.80 28.74
C THR A 384 -2.26 20.04 27.91
N VAL A 385 -2.22 21.23 28.52
CA VAL A 385 -2.46 22.49 27.82
C VAL A 385 -1.14 22.93 27.21
N ASN A 386 -0.85 22.40 26.02
CA ASN A 386 0.47 22.47 25.37
C ASN A 386 0.64 23.62 24.37
N TYR A 387 -0.38 24.46 24.16
CA TYR A 387 -0.37 25.51 23.14
C TYR A 387 -0.87 26.83 23.70
N ASP A 388 -0.09 27.89 23.52
CA ASP A 388 -0.38 29.26 24.01
C ASP A 388 -1.01 30.18 22.98
N GLY A 389 -1.22 29.71 21.77
CA GLY A 389 -1.71 30.48 20.60
C GLY A 389 -0.65 30.68 19.54
N GLU A 390 0.64 30.57 19.88
CA GLU A 390 1.77 30.68 18.94
C GLU A 390 2.71 29.47 19.02
N ASN A 391 3.08 29.05 20.22
CA ASN A 391 4.08 28.02 20.47
C ASN A 391 3.50 26.81 21.20
N LYS A 392 4.20 25.67 21.06
CA LYS A 392 3.91 24.45 21.81
C LYS A 392 5.00 24.19 22.83
N TYR A 393 4.59 23.76 24.02
CA TYR A 393 5.44 23.48 25.14
C TYR A 393 5.27 22.08 25.65
N LEU A 394 6.33 21.55 26.28
CA LEU A 394 6.38 20.20 26.79
C LEU A 394 5.78 20.15 28.21
N THR A 395 4.96 19.12 28.44
CA THR A 395 4.56 18.71 29.78
C THR A 395 5.36 17.47 30.18
N LYS A 396 5.98 17.48 31.36
CA LYS A 396 6.64 16.30 31.93
C LYS A 396 5.84 15.75 33.11
N ILE A 397 5.63 14.46 33.12
CA ILE A 397 4.97 13.73 34.20
C ILE A 397 5.88 12.56 34.56
N GLU A 398 6.55 12.67 35.71
CA GLU A 398 7.54 11.69 36.12
C GLU A 398 6.89 10.40 36.67
N ASP A 399 7.73 9.39 36.93
CA ASP A 399 7.31 8.06 37.30
C ASP A 399 6.37 8.02 38.52
N GLY A 400 5.35 7.18 38.48
CA GLY A 400 4.43 6.96 39.58
C GLY A 400 3.52 8.14 39.93
N ALA A 401 3.55 9.24 39.16
CA ALA A 401 2.68 10.37 39.41
C ALA A 401 1.19 10.03 39.20
N PHE A 402 0.33 10.66 40.01
CA PHE A 402 -1.13 10.51 39.92
C PHE A 402 -1.78 11.85 39.58
N ILE A 403 -2.39 11.94 38.40
CA ILE A 403 -3.12 13.13 37.96
C ILE A 403 -4.61 12.90 38.21
N GLY A 404 -5.20 13.72 39.08
CA GLY A 404 -6.63 13.65 39.39
C GLY A 404 -7.53 14.03 38.20
N CYS A 405 -8.77 13.56 38.23
CA CYS A 405 -9.72 13.85 37.16
C CYS A 405 -9.92 15.35 36.90
N ASN A 406 -10.19 15.71 35.63
CA ASN A 406 -10.43 17.09 35.19
C ASN A 406 -9.30 18.05 35.59
N SER A 407 -8.05 17.60 35.57
CA SER A 407 -6.89 18.43 35.80
C SER A 407 -6.35 18.96 34.48
N ASN A 408 -5.99 20.26 34.48
CA ASN A 408 -5.31 20.92 33.39
C ASN A 408 -3.84 21.14 33.76
N LEU A 409 -2.91 20.61 32.98
CA LEU A 409 -1.48 20.82 33.15
C LEU A 409 -1.04 21.86 32.12
N VAL A 410 -0.80 23.10 32.55
CA VAL A 410 -0.47 24.21 31.64
C VAL A 410 1.04 24.18 31.38
N ALA A 411 1.41 23.76 30.18
CA ALA A 411 2.81 23.64 29.79
C ALA A 411 3.50 25.04 29.57
N PRO A 412 4.82 25.17 29.85
CA PRO A 412 5.70 24.12 30.33
C PRO A 412 5.48 23.82 31.80
N VAL A 413 5.36 22.57 32.19
CA VAL A 413 5.18 22.15 33.59
C VAL A 413 5.72 20.74 33.80
N THR A 414 6.35 20.53 34.96
CA THR A 414 6.80 19.21 35.42
C THR A 414 5.99 18.75 36.65
N VAL A 415 5.45 17.56 36.60
CA VAL A 415 4.89 16.86 37.77
C VAL A 415 5.89 15.81 38.21
N GLY A 416 6.51 16.01 39.34
CA GLY A 416 7.61 15.19 39.86
C GLY A 416 7.20 13.77 40.25
N GLU A 417 8.21 12.92 40.43
CA GLU A 417 8.07 11.49 40.75
C GLU A 417 7.13 11.26 41.96
N GLY A 418 6.14 10.39 41.79
CA GLY A 418 5.16 10.02 42.82
C GLY A 418 4.31 11.19 43.33
N ALA A 419 4.27 12.33 42.64
CA ALA A 419 3.44 13.46 43.01
C ALA A 419 1.96 13.22 42.70
N TYR A 420 1.09 13.87 43.45
CA TYR A 420 -0.38 13.82 43.27
C TYR A 420 -0.91 15.20 42.87
N VAL A 421 -1.73 15.24 41.84
CA VAL A 421 -2.50 16.42 41.46
C VAL A 421 -3.96 16.19 41.88
N ALA A 422 -4.52 17.04 42.72
CA ALA A 422 -5.90 16.91 43.16
C ALA A 422 -6.89 17.13 42.00
N ALA A 423 -7.96 16.38 41.95
CA ALA A 423 -8.99 16.49 40.89
C ALA A 423 -9.51 17.94 40.75
N GLY A 424 -9.74 18.38 39.49
CA GLY A 424 -10.20 19.73 39.17
C GLY A 424 -9.16 20.82 39.31
N SER A 425 -7.86 20.48 39.38
CA SER A 425 -6.76 21.43 39.50
C SER A 425 -6.33 21.96 38.13
N THR A 426 -5.98 23.27 38.07
CA THR A 426 -5.26 23.86 36.95
C THR A 426 -3.85 24.19 37.41
N VAL A 427 -2.89 23.33 37.02
CA VAL A 427 -1.50 23.41 37.46
C VAL A 427 -0.71 24.28 36.46
N THR A 428 -0.08 25.32 36.95
CA THR A 428 0.69 26.31 36.18
C THR A 428 2.15 26.42 36.61
N GLU A 429 2.54 25.71 37.66
CA GLU A 429 3.90 25.68 38.22
C GLU A 429 4.30 24.22 38.45
N ASP A 430 5.60 23.95 38.49
CA ASP A 430 6.13 22.62 38.73
C ASP A 430 5.66 22.05 40.07
N VAL A 431 5.31 20.77 40.08
CA VAL A 431 4.91 20.04 41.30
C VAL A 431 6.09 19.20 41.78
N PRO A 432 6.65 19.45 42.97
CA PRO A 432 7.74 18.63 43.48
C PRO A 432 7.38 17.18 43.66
N GLY A 433 8.37 16.29 43.53
CA GLY A 433 8.16 14.85 43.74
C GLY A 433 7.52 14.54 45.10
N LYS A 434 6.59 13.58 45.15
CA LYS A 434 5.84 13.14 46.32
C LYS A 434 4.99 14.24 46.98
N ALA A 435 4.79 15.38 46.34
CA ALA A 435 3.92 16.45 46.81
C ALA A 435 2.45 16.23 46.37
N LEU A 436 1.51 16.85 47.09
CA LEU A 436 0.12 16.99 46.68
C LEU A 436 -0.11 18.44 46.20
N ALA A 437 -0.39 18.60 44.91
CA ALA A 437 -0.79 19.89 44.35
C ALA A 437 -2.31 20.04 44.36
N ILE A 438 -2.80 21.15 44.93
CA ILE A 438 -4.23 21.54 44.96
C ILE A 438 -4.35 22.92 44.36
N ALA A 439 -4.74 23.00 43.08
CA ALA A 439 -4.86 24.27 42.34
C ALA A 439 -6.33 24.49 41.92
N ARG A 440 -7.21 24.60 42.90
CA ARG A 440 -8.66 24.85 42.71
C ARG A 440 -9.24 25.63 43.86
N ALA A 441 -10.39 26.30 43.68
CA ALA A 441 -11.09 27.02 44.72
C ALA A 441 -11.61 26.09 45.82
N ARG A 442 -11.70 26.59 47.06
CA ARG A 442 -12.38 25.87 48.15
C ARG A 442 -13.87 25.79 47.86
N GLN A 443 -14.46 24.67 48.18
CA GLN A 443 -15.92 24.47 48.08
C GLN A 443 -16.64 25.40 49.03
N VAL A 444 -17.69 26.07 48.55
CA VAL A 444 -18.62 26.89 49.31
C VAL A 444 -20.04 26.34 49.11
N ASN A 445 -20.67 25.94 50.17
CA ASN A 445 -22.07 25.53 50.15
C ASN A 445 -22.97 26.73 50.49
N LYS A 446 -24.02 26.92 49.74
CA LYS A 446 -25.10 27.93 49.98
C LYS A 446 -26.37 27.18 50.35
N ASP A 447 -26.69 27.19 51.65
CA ASP A 447 -27.86 26.49 52.16
C ASP A 447 -29.15 27.08 51.56
N ASP A 448 -30.15 26.24 51.34
CA ASP A 448 -31.49 26.61 50.81
C ASP A 448 -31.46 27.35 49.46
N TYR A 449 -30.34 27.28 48.69
CA TYR A 449 -30.15 27.99 47.42
C TYR A 449 -31.28 27.68 46.41
N VAL A 450 -31.66 26.41 46.28
CA VAL A 450 -32.71 25.99 45.30
C VAL A 450 -34.09 26.55 45.67
N LYS A 451 -34.43 26.66 46.94
CA LYS A 451 -35.70 27.28 47.41
C LYS A 451 -35.79 28.75 46.98
N ASN A 452 -34.69 29.42 46.78
CA ASN A 452 -34.65 30.86 46.41
C ASN A 452 -34.68 31.07 44.89
N ILE A 453 -34.36 30.07 44.08
CA ILE A 453 -34.44 30.16 42.61
C ILE A 453 -35.91 30.21 42.12
N HIS A 454 -36.78 29.49 42.80
CA HIS A 454 -38.23 29.43 42.44
C HIS A 454 -39.07 30.57 42.99
N LYS A 455 -38.45 31.56 43.61
CA LYS A 455 -39.13 32.75 44.16
C LYS A 455 -38.95 34.03 43.30
N LYS A 456 -38.44 33.89 42.05
CA LYS A 456 -38.38 34.99 41.07
C LYS A 456 -39.46 34.84 39.99
#